data_15ccc8f0f1b8675a449c03a97b3cf583
#
_entry.id   15ccc8f0f1b8675a449c03a97b3cf583
#
_cell.length_a   1.000
_cell.length_b   1.000
_cell.length_c   1.000
_cell.angle_alpha   90.00
_cell.angle_beta   90.00
_cell.angle_gamma   90.00
#
_symmetry.space_group_name_H-M   'P 1'
#
loop_
_entity.id
_entity.type
_entity.pdbx_description
1 polymer ?
#
loop_
_entity_poly.entity_id
_entity_poly.type
_entity_poly.pdbx_seq_one_letter_code
_entity_poly.pdbx_strand_id
1 'polypeptide(L)'
;TNLIEKSARKSLLTSIAIFVGYNLLYGLKGNIDNAAHIGGLICGLLIGYSFLPSLKQPDSSKLKYTTIGLLTFLILASSFAVLRKTPNDIATYDNKMKEFISMESMALEVYNLPRNTTNEKILYELKDRGIYYWYENMKLIDSFSEMELPLEIRTRNRLLKEYCELRIKSYELLYKAIYNNTDQYDYQI
;
A
#
# COMPACT_ATOMS: atom_id res chain seq x y z
N THR A 1 -37.98 15.97 -6.73
CA THR A 1 -38.68 14.70 -6.58
C THR A 1 -39.19 14.54 -5.16
N ASN A 2 -40.52 14.49 -4.98
CA ASN A 2 -41.14 14.37 -3.65
C ASN A 2 -41.26 12.89 -3.19
N LEU A 3 -40.21 12.10 -3.35
CA LEU A 3 -40.17 10.71 -2.90
C LEU A 3 -40.00 10.58 -1.39
N ILE A 4 -39.49 11.65 -0.74
CA ILE A 4 -39.25 11.69 0.70
C ILE A 4 -39.83 13.02 1.22
N GLU A 5 -40.47 12.98 2.38
CA GLU A 5 -40.99 14.15 3.07
C GLU A 5 -39.86 15.16 3.37
N LYS A 6 -40.15 16.45 3.26
CA LYS A 6 -39.11 17.52 3.41
C LYS A 6 -38.36 17.46 4.73
N SER A 7 -39.06 17.15 5.81
CA SER A 7 -38.51 17.00 7.17
C SER A 7 -37.49 15.84 7.24
N ALA A 8 -37.91 14.66 6.78
CA ALA A 8 -37.09 13.46 6.71
C ALA A 8 -35.89 13.61 5.76
N ARG A 9 -36.07 14.33 4.63
CA ARG A 9 -34.99 14.62 3.68
C ARG A 9 -33.87 15.44 4.30
N LYS A 10 -34.21 16.48 5.08
CA LYS A 10 -33.21 17.34 5.74
C LYS A 10 -32.39 16.52 6.75
N SER A 11 -33.06 15.75 7.59
CA SER A 11 -32.39 14.87 8.57
C SER A 11 -31.47 13.86 7.90
N LEU A 12 -31.95 13.19 6.84
CA LEU A 12 -31.15 12.20 6.10
C LEU A 12 -29.91 12.83 5.45
N LEU A 13 -30.07 13.98 4.79
CA LEU A 13 -28.94 14.69 4.16
C LEU A 13 -27.91 15.14 5.20
N THR A 14 -28.36 15.60 6.37
CA THR A 14 -27.44 15.99 7.46
C THR A 14 -26.66 14.78 7.97
N SER A 15 -27.33 13.65 8.20
CA SER A 15 -26.66 12.41 8.64
C SER A 15 -25.64 11.91 7.62
N ILE A 16 -25.99 11.92 6.33
CA ILE A 16 -25.08 11.55 5.26
C ILE A 16 -23.89 12.50 5.20
N ALA A 17 -24.11 13.81 5.29
CA ALA A 17 -23.03 14.80 5.25
C ALA A 17 -22.06 14.64 6.42
N ILE A 18 -22.56 14.38 7.62
CA ILE A 18 -21.74 14.11 8.81
C ILE A 18 -20.92 12.83 8.59
N PHE A 19 -21.57 11.75 8.15
CA PHE A 19 -20.91 10.46 7.91
C PHE A 19 -19.81 10.57 6.86
N VAL A 20 -20.10 11.20 5.72
CA VAL A 20 -19.12 11.42 4.64
C VAL A 20 -17.98 12.32 5.12
N GLY A 21 -18.31 13.43 5.79
CA GLY A 21 -17.31 14.34 6.34
C GLY A 21 -16.37 13.66 7.34
N TYR A 22 -16.93 12.86 8.25
CA TYR A 22 -16.13 12.10 9.21
C TYR A 22 -15.18 11.11 8.53
N ASN A 23 -15.67 10.34 7.56
CA ASN A 23 -14.84 9.36 6.85
C ASN A 23 -13.71 10.02 6.05
N LEU A 24 -13.98 11.15 5.38
CA LEU A 24 -12.95 11.88 4.63
C LEU A 24 -11.90 12.50 5.57
N LEU A 25 -12.33 13.08 6.69
CA LEU A 25 -11.42 13.64 7.70
C LEU A 25 -10.55 12.55 8.36
N TYR A 26 -11.15 11.39 8.63
CA TYR A 26 -10.41 10.27 9.21
C TYR A 26 -9.37 9.72 8.23
N GLY A 27 -9.67 9.73 6.93
CA GLY A 27 -8.74 9.35 5.87
C GLY A 27 -7.50 10.25 5.75
N LEU A 28 -7.55 11.49 6.25
CA LEU A 28 -6.39 12.39 6.26
C LEU A 28 -5.31 11.99 7.28
N LYS A 29 -5.63 11.11 8.24
CA LYS A 29 -4.67 10.66 9.27
C LYS A 29 -3.65 9.60 8.80
N GLY A 30 -3.64 9.24 7.51
CA GLY A 30 -2.75 8.23 6.93
C GLY A 30 -3.32 6.81 7.03
N ASN A 31 -2.82 5.92 6.19
CA ASN A 31 -3.22 4.51 6.05
C ASN A 31 -4.64 4.24 5.53
N ILE A 32 -5.40 5.27 5.13
CA ILE A 32 -6.72 5.10 4.50
C ILE A 32 -6.70 5.71 3.11
N ASP A 33 -7.17 4.94 2.12
CA ASP A 33 -7.26 5.39 0.73
C ASP A 33 -8.47 6.33 0.53
N ASN A 34 -8.24 7.63 0.64
CA ASN A 34 -9.25 8.64 0.38
C ASN A 34 -9.79 8.61 -1.07
N ALA A 35 -8.99 8.17 -2.04
CA ALA A 35 -9.44 8.05 -3.42
C ALA A 35 -10.52 6.96 -3.54
N ALA A 36 -10.39 5.85 -2.82
CA ALA A 36 -11.42 4.81 -2.74
C ALA A 36 -12.71 5.33 -2.10
N HIS A 37 -12.65 6.12 -1.03
CA HIS A 37 -13.83 6.72 -0.39
C HIS A 37 -14.55 7.71 -1.31
N ILE A 38 -13.81 8.61 -1.97
CA ILE A 38 -14.37 9.58 -2.93
C ILE A 38 -14.95 8.86 -4.14
N GLY A 39 -14.23 7.88 -4.69
CA GLY A 39 -14.70 7.05 -5.79
C GLY A 39 -16.00 6.32 -5.45
N GLY A 40 -16.09 5.70 -4.28
CA GLY A 40 -17.29 5.04 -3.78
C GLY A 40 -18.47 5.99 -3.63
N LEU A 41 -18.25 7.21 -3.12
CA LEU A 41 -19.29 8.24 -3.00
C LEU A 41 -19.82 8.66 -4.36
N ILE A 42 -18.95 8.95 -5.32
CA ILE A 42 -19.33 9.34 -6.69
C ILE A 42 -20.13 8.21 -7.36
N CYS A 43 -19.61 6.98 -7.31
CA CYS A 43 -20.31 5.82 -7.88
C CYS A 43 -21.66 5.58 -7.21
N GLY A 44 -21.74 5.68 -5.88
CA GLY A 44 -22.99 5.56 -5.14
C GLY A 44 -24.03 6.61 -5.54
N LEU A 45 -23.62 7.87 -5.75
CA LEU A 45 -24.50 8.93 -6.24
C LEU A 45 -24.99 8.65 -7.68
N LEU A 46 -24.11 8.22 -8.58
CA LEU A 46 -24.47 7.89 -9.96
C LEU A 46 -25.46 6.72 -10.01
N ILE A 47 -25.21 5.66 -9.24
CA ILE A 47 -26.12 4.51 -9.13
C ILE A 47 -27.47 4.96 -8.58
N GLY A 48 -27.48 5.70 -7.45
CA GLY A 48 -28.73 6.21 -6.86
C GLY A 48 -29.52 7.09 -7.81
N TYR A 49 -28.84 7.96 -8.56
CA TYR A 49 -29.49 8.81 -9.56
C TYR A 49 -30.06 7.99 -10.71
N SER A 50 -29.38 6.95 -11.16
CA SER A 50 -29.85 6.03 -12.23
C SER A 50 -31.11 5.28 -11.86
N PHE A 51 -31.38 5.07 -10.56
CA PHE A 51 -32.63 4.45 -10.10
C PHE A 51 -33.81 5.40 -9.99
N LEU A 52 -33.63 6.73 -10.09
CA LEU A 52 -34.73 7.71 -9.95
C LEU A 52 -35.92 7.45 -10.91
N PRO A 53 -35.74 7.13 -12.21
CA PRO A 53 -36.84 6.83 -13.09
C PRO A 53 -37.67 5.61 -12.62
N SER A 54 -36.98 4.55 -12.18
CA SER A 54 -37.61 3.33 -11.67
C SER A 54 -38.38 3.58 -10.36
N LEU A 55 -37.85 4.42 -9.46
CA LEU A 55 -38.53 4.79 -8.22
C LEU A 55 -39.77 5.69 -8.43
N LYS A 56 -39.79 6.46 -9.52
CA LYS A 56 -40.97 7.26 -9.89
C LYS A 56 -42.09 6.44 -10.53
N GLN A 57 -41.78 5.27 -11.09
CA GLN A 57 -42.71 4.37 -11.74
C GLN A 57 -42.57 2.96 -11.13
N PRO A 58 -43.00 2.75 -9.89
CA PRO A 58 -42.77 1.51 -9.15
C PRO A 58 -43.45 0.28 -9.83
N ASP A 59 -44.50 0.49 -10.55
CA ASP A 59 -45.26 -0.58 -11.27
C ASP A 59 -44.56 -1.03 -12.55
N SER A 60 -43.54 -0.30 -13.04
CA SER A 60 -42.77 -0.64 -14.22
C SER A 60 -41.62 -1.60 -13.93
N SER A 61 -41.91 -2.90 -13.83
CA SER A 61 -40.88 -3.93 -13.70
C SER A 61 -39.82 -3.88 -14.81
N LYS A 62 -40.23 -3.53 -16.04
CA LYS A 62 -39.35 -3.39 -17.20
C LYS A 62 -38.25 -2.33 -16.92
N LEU A 63 -38.63 -1.15 -16.45
CA LEU A 63 -37.71 -0.06 -16.19
C LEU A 63 -36.71 -0.44 -15.09
N LYS A 64 -37.20 -1.08 -14.01
CA LYS A 64 -36.38 -1.58 -12.91
C LYS A 64 -35.30 -2.56 -13.39
N TYR A 65 -35.69 -3.60 -14.09
CA TYR A 65 -34.76 -4.64 -14.54
C TYR A 65 -33.81 -4.13 -15.63
N THR A 66 -34.24 -3.21 -16.50
CA THR A 66 -33.35 -2.56 -17.48
C THR A 66 -32.27 -1.73 -16.78
N THR A 67 -32.63 -0.96 -15.75
CA THR A 67 -31.66 -0.17 -14.97
C THR A 67 -30.66 -1.08 -14.29
N ILE A 68 -31.11 -2.15 -13.62
CA ILE A 68 -30.24 -3.14 -12.98
C ILE A 68 -29.30 -3.77 -14.01
N GLY A 69 -29.81 -4.26 -15.12
CA GLY A 69 -29.02 -4.92 -16.17
C GLY A 69 -27.94 -3.99 -16.75
N LEU A 70 -28.29 -2.72 -17.04
CA LEU A 70 -27.34 -1.74 -17.54
C LEU A 70 -26.24 -1.44 -16.53
N LEU A 71 -26.57 -1.21 -15.26
CA LEU A 71 -25.59 -0.96 -14.21
C LEU A 71 -24.68 -2.17 -13.98
N THR A 72 -25.24 -3.37 -13.94
CA THR A 72 -24.44 -4.60 -13.82
C THR A 72 -23.48 -4.75 -15.00
N PHE A 73 -23.96 -4.52 -16.23
CA PHE A 73 -23.10 -4.55 -17.41
C PHE A 73 -21.95 -3.53 -17.32
N LEU A 74 -22.24 -2.29 -16.93
CA LEU A 74 -21.22 -1.25 -16.77
C LEU A 74 -20.17 -1.61 -15.70
N ILE A 75 -20.60 -2.18 -14.56
CA ILE A 75 -19.70 -2.63 -13.50
C ILE A 75 -18.80 -3.77 -14.01
N LEU A 76 -19.37 -4.77 -14.67
CA LEU A 76 -18.59 -5.89 -15.21
C LEU A 76 -17.62 -5.44 -16.31
N ALA A 77 -18.06 -4.56 -17.21
CA ALA A 77 -17.23 -4.02 -18.28
C ALA A 77 -16.06 -3.17 -17.72
N SER A 78 -16.32 -2.31 -16.73
CA SER A 78 -15.27 -1.52 -16.09
C SER A 78 -14.29 -2.40 -15.31
N SER A 79 -14.77 -3.40 -14.57
CA SER A 79 -13.92 -4.36 -13.86
C SER A 79 -13.02 -5.13 -14.83
N PHE A 80 -13.57 -5.60 -15.95
CA PHE A 80 -12.81 -6.29 -16.97
C PHE A 80 -11.74 -5.39 -17.62
N ALA A 81 -12.09 -4.12 -17.88
CA ALA A 81 -11.14 -3.14 -18.42
C ALA A 81 -9.98 -2.86 -17.46
N VAL A 82 -10.26 -2.77 -16.16
CA VAL A 82 -9.24 -2.60 -15.11
C VAL A 82 -8.35 -3.84 -15.05
N LEU A 83 -8.95 -5.05 -14.97
CA LEU A 83 -8.18 -6.30 -14.93
C LEU A 83 -7.22 -6.46 -16.11
N ARG A 84 -7.64 -6.03 -17.32
CA ARG A 84 -6.77 -6.07 -18.51
C ARG A 84 -5.62 -5.07 -18.47
N LYS A 85 -5.75 -3.97 -17.72
CA LYS A 85 -4.73 -2.92 -17.59
C LYS A 85 -3.83 -3.10 -16.38
N THR A 86 -4.23 -3.96 -15.44
CA THR A 86 -3.41 -4.21 -14.23
C THR A 86 -2.26 -5.14 -14.61
N PRO A 87 -1.00 -4.73 -14.45
CA PRO A 87 0.15 -5.60 -14.69
C PRO A 87 0.05 -6.88 -13.86
N ASN A 88 0.35 -8.04 -14.47
CA ASN A 88 0.30 -9.33 -13.79
C ASN A 88 1.35 -9.47 -12.67
N ASP A 89 2.35 -8.59 -12.67
CA ASP A 89 3.50 -8.68 -11.78
C ASP A 89 3.27 -8.12 -10.38
N ILE A 90 2.15 -7.39 -10.14
CA ILE A 90 1.89 -6.79 -8.83
C ILE A 90 1.77 -7.84 -7.72
N ALA A 91 1.06 -8.95 -7.96
CA ALA A 91 0.92 -10.00 -6.97
C ALA A 91 2.26 -10.70 -6.69
N THR A 92 3.08 -10.91 -7.71
CA THR A 92 4.44 -11.46 -7.60
C THR A 92 5.34 -10.50 -6.82
N TYR A 93 5.26 -9.21 -7.13
CA TYR A 93 5.97 -8.16 -6.42
C TYR A 93 5.62 -8.14 -4.92
N ASP A 94 4.33 -8.19 -4.57
CA ASP A 94 3.89 -8.19 -3.16
C ASP A 94 4.44 -9.39 -2.38
N ASN A 95 4.50 -10.57 -3.00
CA ASN A 95 5.08 -11.75 -2.36
C ASN A 95 6.59 -11.60 -2.17
N LYS A 96 7.31 -11.08 -3.15
CA LYS A 96 8.74 -10.79 -3.03
C LYS A 96 9.04 -9.67 -2.02
N MET A 97 8.13 -8.70 -1.84
CA MET A 97 8.27 -7.70 -0.79
C MET A 97 8.14 -8.27 0.63
N LYS A 98 7.36 -9.34 0.82
CA LYS A 98 7.34 -10.07 2.10
C LYS A 98 8.68 -10.76 2.38
N GLU A 99 9.33 -11.29 1.34
CA GLU A 99 10.68 -11.86 1.43
C GLU A 99 11.71 -10.78 1.79
N PHE A 100 11.63 -9.60 1.13
CA PHE A 100 12.44 -8.43 1.48
C PHE A 100 12.33 -8.09 2.97
N ILE A 101 11.12 -7.95 3.50
CA ILE A 101 10.85 -7.61 4.91
C ILE A 101 11.42 -8.70 5.84
N SER A 102 11.31 -9.97 5.47
CA SER A 102 11.86 -11.07 6.24
C SER A 102 13.39 -11.00 6.31
N MET A 103 14.07 -10.78 5.18
CA MET A 103 15.52 -10.63 5.12
C MET A 103 16.00 -9.36 5.84
N GLU A 104 15.26 -8.26 5.72
CA GLU A 104 15.52 -7.03 6.48
C GLU A 104 15.47 -7.29 7.99
N SER A 105 14.43 -8.00 8.46
CA SER A 105 14.33 -8.37 9.88
C SER A 105 15.52 -9.18 10.35
N MET A 106 15.98 -10.15 9.54
CA MET A 106 17.16 -10.96 9.84
C MET A 106 18.45 -10.12 9.84
N ALA A 107 18.56 -9.17 8.91
CA ALA A 107 19.70 -8.27 8.87
C ALA A 107 19.77 -7.35 10.11
N LEU A 108 18.62 -6.94 10.64
CA LEU A 108 18.53 -6.04 11.78
C LEU A 108 18.71 -6.74 13.15
N GLU A 109 18.80 -8.06 13.21
CA GLU A 109 18.93 -8.81 14.47
C GLU A 109 20.18 -8.41 15.29
N VAL A 110 21.23 -7.94 14.65
CA VAL A 110 22.42 -7.46 15.32
C VAL A 110 22.12 -6.36 16.35
N TYR A 111 21.11 -5.52 16.10
CA TYR A 111 20.71 -4.45 17.04
C TYR A 111 19.90 -4.96 18.24
N ASN A 112 19.42 -6.20 18.18
CA ASN A 112 18.68 -6.86 19.25
C ASN A 112 19.57 -7.72 20.16
N LEU A 113 20.87 -7.75 19.91
CA LEU A 113 21.82 -8.52 20.71
C LEU A 113 21.90 -7.97 22.15
N PRO A 114 22.03 -8.84 23.17
CA PRO A 114 22.24 -8.43 24.54
C PRO A 114 23.50 -7.54 24.69
N ARG A 115 23.47 -6.56 25.59
CA ARG A 115 24.59 -5.63 25.84
C ARG A 115 25.90 -6.29 26.23
N ASN A 116 25.85 -7.51 26.76
CA ASN A 116 27.02 -8.30 27.17
C ASN A 116 27.48 -9.28 26.08
N THR A 117 27.02 -9.12 24.84
CA THR A 117 27.46 -9.96 23.71
C THR A 117 28.95 -9.70 23.41
N THR A 118 29.70 -10.77 23.16
CA THR A 118 31.13 -10.67 22.82
C THR A 118 31.32 -10.02 21.45
N ASN A 119 32.45 -9.29 21.27
CA ASN A 119 32.79 -8.67 19.99
C ASN A 119 32.85 -9.69 18.85
N GLU A 120 33.36 -10.88 19.11
CA GLU A 120 33.42 -11.96 18.12
C GLU A 120 32.03 -12.31 17.59
N LYS A 121 31.03 -12.45 18.46
CA LYS A 121 29.66 -12.72 18.07
C LYS A 121 29.02 -11.55 17.33
N ILE A 122 29.28 -10.31 17.76
CA ILE A 122 28.79 -9.11 17.06
C ILE A 122 29.39 -9.05 15.64
N LEU A 123 30.68 -9.29 15.48
CA LEU A 123 31.35 -9.33 14.18
C LEU A 123 30.77 -10.41 13.26
N TYR A 124 30.46 -11.59 13.78
CA TYR A 124 29.78 -12.64 13.05
C TYR A 124 28.38 -12.19 12.59
N GLU A 125 27.56 -11.68 13.49
CA GLU A 125 26.19 -11.22 13.16
C GLU A 125 26.20 -10.07 12.15
N LEU A 126 27.18 -9.15 12.23
CA LEU A 126 27.32 -8.08 11.25
C LEU A 126 27.69 -8.59 9.86
N LYS A 127 28.70 -9.46 9.77
CA LYS A 127 29.26 -9.90 8.49
C LYS A 127 28.43 -11.01 7.85
N ASP A 128 28.23 -12.10 8.58
CA ASP A 128 27.69 -13.34 8.01
C ASP A 128 26.15 -13.37 7.99
N ARG A 129 25.50 -12.44 8.68
CA ARG A 129 24.05 -12.26 8.64
C ARG A 129 23.66 -10.87 8.14
N GLY A 130 24.08 -9.79 8.83
CA GLY A 130 23.63 -8.44 8.49
C GLY A 130 23.97 -8.04 7.06
N ILE A 131 25.26 -7.99 6.73
CA ILE A 131 25.75 -7.63 5.38
C ILE A 131 25.22 -8.62 4.33
N TYR A 132 25.21 -9.91 4.63
CA TYR A 132 24.69 -10.94 3.73
C TYR A 132 23.23 -10.70 3.35
N TYR A 133 22.33 -10.51 4.31
CA TYR A 133 20.91 -10.28 4.01
C TYR A 133 20.64 -8.95 3.33
N TRP A 134 21.44 -7.91 3.60
CA TRP A 134 21.33 -6.65 2.84
C TRP A 134 21.74 -6.84 1.36
N TYR A 135 22.76 -7.64 1.07
CA TYR A 135 23.11 -7.98 -0.32
C TYR A 135 22.03 -8.83 -1.00
N GLU A 136 21.43 -9.79 -0.30
CA GLU A 136 20.32 -10.57 -0.84
C GLU A 136 19.09 -9.68 -1.12
N ASN A 137 18.79 -8.72 -0.24
CA ASN A 137 17.76 -7.72 -0.48
C ASN A 137 18.05 -6.86 -1.71
N MET A 138 19.30 -6.46 -1.95
CA MET A 138 19.66 -5.73 -3.18
C MET A 138 19.41 -6.57 -4.43
N LYS A 139 19.83 -7.84 -4.43
CA LYS A 139 19.57 -8.76 -5.55
C LYS A 139 18.07 -8.94 -5.81
N LEU A 140 17.29 -9.05 -4.74
CA LEU A 140 15.83 -9.13 -4.83
C LEU A 140 15.25 -7.88 -5.50
N ILE A 141 15.67 -6.68 -5.07
CA ILE A 141 15.22 -5.41 -5.68
C ILE A 141 15.64 -5.34 -7.16
N ASP A 142 16.85 -5.75 -7.51
CA ASP A 142 17.33 -5.76 -8.89
C ASP A 142 16.45 -6.67 -9.77
N SER A 143 15.93 -7.79 -9.24
CA SER A 143 15.00 -8.66 -9.95
C SER A 143 13.65 -7.98 -10.29
N PHE A 144 13.30 -6.88 -9.63
CA PHE A 144 12.08 -6.12 -9.94
C PHE A 144 12.19 -5.30 -11.23
N SER A 145 13.40 -5.09 -11.75
CA SER A 145 13.61 -4.38 -13.04
C SER A 145 12.99 -5.11 -14.23
N GLU A 146 12.84 -6.42 -14.13
CA GLU A 146 12.23 -7.27 -15.17
C GLU A 146 10.70 -7.28 -15.14
N MET A 147 10.09 -6.68 -14.08
CA MET A 147 8.66 -6.68 -13.87
C MET A 147 7.99 -5.44 -14.48
N GLU A 148 6.78 -5.62 -15.01
CA GLU A 148 5.92 -4.52 -15.43
C GLU A 148 5.24 -3.88 -14.21
N LEU A 149 5.93 -2.92 -13.60
CA LEU A 149 5.48 -2.23 -12.38
C LEU A 149 5.12 -0.76 -12.68
N PRO A 150 4.12 -0.19 -11.98
CA PRO A 150 3.82 1.23 -12.01
C PRO A 150 5.04 2.11 -11.67
N LEU A 151 5.07 3.34 -12.18
CA LEU A 151 6.20 4.27 -11.99
C LEU A 151 6.47 4.54 -10.51
N GLU A 152 5.42 4.66 -9.71
CA GLU A 152 5.49 4.91 -8.26
C GLU A 152 6.24 3.77 -7.54
N ILE A 153 5.94 2.52 -7.91
CA ILE A 153 6.61 1.34 -7.35
C ILE A 153 8.07 1.30 -7.78
N ARG A 154 8.37 1.58 -9.06
CA ARG A 154 9.75 1.66 -9.56
C ARG A 154 10.57 2.73 -8.85
N THR A 155 9.96 3.89 -8.59
CA THR A 155 10.62 4.97 -7.84
C THR A 155 10.92 4.54 -6.40
N ARG A 156 9.96 3.88 -5.73
CA ARG A 156 10.15 3.33 -4.39
C ARG A 156 11.27 2.28 -4.37
N ASN A 157 11.34 1.39 -5.35
CA ASN A 157 12.38 0.37 -5.43
C ASN A 157 13.77 0.97 -5.56
N ARG A 158 13.92 2.07 -6.30
CA ARG A 158 15.20 2.81 -6.34
C ARG A 158 15.61 3.31 -4.96
N LEU A 159 14.68 3.89 -4.20
CA LEU A 159 14.96 4.36 -2.83
C LEU A 159 15.28 3.18 -1.88
N LEU A 160 14.60 2.05 -2.05
CA LEU A 160 14.91 0.82 -1.27
C LEU A 160 16.32 0.31 -1.59
N LYS A 161 16.76 0.39 -2.84
CA LYS A 161 18.12 0.01 -3.24
C LYS A 161 19.15 0.92 -2.57
N GLU A 162 18.96 2.25 -2.66
CA GLU A 162 19.81 3.23 -1.98
C GLU A 162 19.86 2.99 -0.46
N TYR A 163 18.72 2.65 0.14
CA TYR A 163 18.63 2.28 1.55
C TYR A 163 19.50 1.04 1.87
N CYS A 164 19.42 -0.03 1.07
CA CYS A 164 20.24 -1.22 1.28
C CYS A 164 21.74 -0.90 1.14
N GLU A 165 22.14 -0.09 0.15
CA GLU A 165 23.52 0.34 -0.05
C GLU A 165 24.06 1.10 1.17
N LEU A 166 23.27 2.03 1.72
CA LEU A 166 23.62 2.76 2.93
C LEU A 166 23.74 1.83 4.14
N ARG A 167 22.83 0.85 4.28
CA ARG A 167 22.89 -0.14 5.34
C ARG A 167 24.13 -1.02 5.26
N ILE A 168 24.48 -1.50 4.08
CA ILE A 168 25.72 -2.27 3.85
C ILE A 168 26.92 -1.44 4.29
N LYS A 169 27.02 -0.19 3.81
CA LYS A 169 28.11 0.70 4.17
C LYS A 169 28.20 0.94 5.68
N SER A 170 27.09 1.21 6.34
CA SER A 170 27.03 1.39 7.80
C SER A 170 27.51 0.13 8.54
N TYR A 171 27.08 -1.06 8.10
CA TYR A 171 27.50 -2.33 8.71
C TYR A 171 28.99 -2.62 8.50
N GLU A 172 29.53 -2.30 7.32
CA GLU A 172 30.96 -2.44 7.04
C GLU A 172 31.81 -1.49 7.92
N LEU A 173 31.35 -0.26 8.14
CA LEU A 173 32.02 0.69 9.01
C LEU A 173 31.97 0.23 10.48
N LEU A 174 30.80 -0.23 10.94
CA LEU A 174 30.62 -0.76 12.28
C LEU A 174 31.50 -2.00 12.51
N TYR A 175 31.56 -2.90 11.51
CA TYR A 175 32.45 -4.05 11.55
C TYR A 175 33.92 -3.63 11.72
N LYS A 176 34.39 -2.64 10.93
CA LYS A 176 35.77 -2.11 11.02
C LYS A 176 36.03 -1.44 12.35
N ALA A 177 35.06 -0.67 12.88
CA ALA A 177 35.17 -0.02 14.18
C ALA A 177 35.43 -1.06 15.30
N ILE A 178 34.60 -2.09 15.36
CA ILE A 178 34.69 -3.15 16.37
C ILE A 178 35.96 -4.00 16.18
N TYR A 179 36.28 -4.39 14.94
CA TYR A 179 37.42 -5.21 14.62
C TYR A 179 38.74 -4.52 14.96
N ASN A 180 38.86 -3.22 14.68
CA ASN A 180 40.06 -2.43 14.95
C ASN A 180 40.03 -1.78 16.34
N ASN A 181 38.99 -1.94 17.13
CA ASN A 181 38.77 -1.31 18.42
C ASN A 181 39.02 0.23 18.37
N THR A 182 38.27 0.92 17.45
CA THR A 182 38.47 2.36 17.17
C THR A 182 37.14 3.07 17.02
N ASP A 183 37.06 4.33 17.48
CA ASP A 183 35.89 5.20 17.34
C ASP A 183 35.98 6.09 16.08
N GLN A 184 36.95 5.84 15.20
CA GLN A 184 37.24 6.67 14.02
C GLN A 184 36.04 6.83 13.08
N TYR A 185 35.11 5.87 13.10
CA TYR A 185 33.97 5.79 12.16
C TYR A 185 32.65 6.26 12.76
N ASP A 186 32.60 6.66 14.03
CA ASP A 186 31.33 6.97 14.74
C ASP A 186 30.46 8.03 14.06
N TYR A 187 31.08 9.00 13.41
CA TYR A 187 30.35 10.05 12.66
C TYR A 187 29.88 9.63 11.26
N GLN A 188 30.18 8.40 10.82
CA GLN A 188 29.87 7.89 9.48
C GLN A 188 28.90 6.70 9.52
N ILE A 189 28.69 6.08 10.68
CA ILE A 189 27.79 4.95 10.93
C ILE A 189 26.37 5.46 11.14
#